data_bc08eaaad4f41a523e2aae12359b45a7
#
_entry.id   bc08eaaad4f41a523e2aae12359b45a7
#
_cell.length_a   1.000
_cell.length_b   1.000
_cell.length_c   1.000
_cell.angle_alpha   90.00
_cell.angle_beta   90.00
_cell.angle_gamma   90.00
#
_symmetry.space_group_name_H-M   'P 1'
#
loop_
_entity.id
_entity.type
_entity.pdbx_description
1 polymer ?
#
loop_
_entity_poly.entity_id
_entity_poly.type
_entity_poly.pdbx_seq_one_letter_code
_entity_poly.pdbx_strand_id
1 'polypeptide(L)'
;MDYLNLDEIGLIAPSVLTQTQSEHLSHIYKHIPTTDVMDILGENGWYPTKVMQSATNSGGESRIPYKKHIVRFRNDENDNIAKEIGDTFPEIVLTNSHNGTSSFKFHVGLFRLVCSNGLVIADQTFNQYKIRHKGFEKSAVIDAINEVTTNIPMVVGKVQQMMGKIMTPTQQKSFAQQAVVDRWGEDRWVDIDDVLGVRRAADKGTDLWTVFNRVQENMLQGGIITSTTDSVGRIKLNRTRKVKSIDENIRVNKMLWSLSEAMI
;
A
#
# COMPACT_ATOMS: atom_id res chain seq x y z
N MET A 1 -9.30 -7.66 18.18
CA MET A 1 -8.86 -6.65 17.20
C MET A 1 -10.02 -5.72 16.89
N ASP A 2 -9.80 -4.40 16.77
CA ASP A 2 -10.92 -3.48 16.52
C ASP A 2 -11.10 -3.34 14.99
N TYR A 3 -12.22 -3.82 14.48
CA TYR A 3 -12.65 -3.61 13.11
C TYR A 3 -13.41 -2.28 13.02
N LEU A 4 -13.23 -1.58 11.91
CA LEU A 4 -13.93 -0.32 11.68
C LEU A 4 -15.40 -0.55 11.35
N ASN A 5 -16.28 0.19 12.00
CA ASN A 5 -17.68 0.26 11.64
C ASN A 5 -17.94 1.32 10.55
N LEU A 6 -19.15 1.37 10.00
CA LEU A 6 -19.49 2.28 8.92
C LEU A 6 -19.41 3.76 9.32
N ASP A 7 -19.71 4.09 10.59
CA ASP A 7 -19.65 5.47 11.08
C ASP A 7 -18.19 5.96 11.13
N GLU A 8 -17.28 5.13 11.64
CA GLU A 8 -15.85 5.41 11.67
C GLU A 8 -15.27 5.54 10.25
N ILE A 9 -15.69 4.65 9.34
CA ILE A 9 -15.30 4.71 7.92
C ILE A 9 -15.78 6.03 7.31
N GLY A 10 -17.03 6.42 7.57
CA GLY A 10 -17.61 7.67 7.05
C GLY A 10 -16.87 8.91 7.51
N LEU A 11 -16.38 8.93 8.75
CA LEU A 11 -15.58 10.03 9.29
C LEU A 11 -14.19 10.14 8.64
N ILE A 12 -13.54 9.01 8.34
CA ILE A 12 -12.17 8.99 7.83
C ILE A 12 -12.13 9.07 6.29
N ALA A 13 -13.03 8.34 5.62
CA ALA A 13 -13.04 8.18 4.18
C ALA A 13 -14.48 8.13 3.63
N PRO A 14 -15.24 9.23 3.64
CA PRO A 14 -16.64 9.27 3.22
C PRO A 14 -16.85 8.78 1.78
N SER A 15 -15.83 8.83 0.93
CA SER A 15 -15.90 8.27 -0.43
C SER A 15 -16.13 6.75 -0.46
N VAL A 16 -15.83 6.02 0.60
CA VAL A 16 -16.10 4.57 0.70
C VAL A 16 -17.60 4.29 0.74
N LEU A 17 -18.37 5.17 1.40
CA LEU A 17 -19.82 5.00 1.61
C LEU A 17 -20.68 5.56 0.47
N THR A 18 -20.05 6.09 -0.58
CA THR A 18 -20.76 6.71 -1.70
C THR A 18 -21.52 5.70 -2.52
N GLN A 19 -22.83 5.92 -2.70
CA GLN A 19 -23.76 5.07 -3.42
C GLN A 19 -24.00 5.53 -4.88
N THR A 20 -23.38 6.64 -5.28
CA THR A 20 -23.59 7.25 -6.60
C THR A 20 -22.26 7.49 -7.31
N GLN A 21 -22.30 7.55 -8.62
CA GLN A 21 -21.15 7.95 -9.44
C GLN A 21 -21.10 9.47 -9.64
N SER A 22 -19.93 9.98 -10.00
CA SER A 22 -19.79 11.39 -10.41
C SER A 22 -20.59 11.68 -11.67
N GLU A 23 -21.25 12.83 -11.72
CA GLU A 23 -22.09 13.30 -12.83
C GLU A 23 -21.35 13.39 -14.18
N HIS A 24 -20.03 13.51 -14.15
CA HIS A 24 -19.19 13.63 -15.35
C HIS A 24 -18.87 12.29 -16.03
N LEU A 25 -19.36 11.18 -15.48
CA LEU A 25 -19.08 9.85 -16.04
C LEU A 25 -20.08 9.50 -17.14
N SER A 26 -19.59 8.76 -18.14
CA SER A 26 -20.43 8.30 -19.23
C SER A 26 -21.46 7.26 -18.76
N HIS A 27 -22.56 7.12 -19.49
CA HIS A 27 -23.60 6.10 -19.26
C HIS A 27 -23.08 4.65 -19.39
N ILE A 28 -21.90 4.44 -19.95
CA ILE A 28 -21.24 3.12 -20.04
C ILE A 28 -20.59 2.72 -18.69
N TYR A 29 -20.31 3.72 -17.84
CA TYR A 29 -19.78 3.47 -16.52
C TYR A 29 -20.88 2.90 -15.63
N LYS A 30 -20.64 1.73 -15.06
CA LYS A 30 -21.53 1.15 -14.05
C LYS A 30 -20.91 1.36 -12.69
N HIS A 31 -21.61 2.09 -11.86
CA HIS A 31 -21.20 2.30 -10.48
C HIS A 31 -21.19 0.98 -9.73
N ILE A 32 -20.13 0.77 -8.95
CA ILE A 32 -20.01 -0.35 -8.01
C ILE A 32 -19.81 0.30 -6.64
N PRO A 33 -20.81 0.27 -5.75
CA PRO A 33 -20.63 0.74 -4.39
C PRO A 33 -19.54 -0.06 -3.69
N THR A 34 -18.66 0.62 -2.98
CA THR A 34 -17.61 -0.08 -2.23
C THR A 34 -18.21 -0.88 -1.08
N THR A 35 -19.33 -0.42 -0.52
CA THR A 35 -20.09 -1.12 0.52
C THR A 35 -20.57 -2.50 0.09
N ASP A 36 -21.09 -2.64 -1.15
CA ASP A 36 -21.55 -3.95 -1.65
C ASP A 36 -20.41 -4.97 -1.70
N VAL A 37 -19.21 -4.49 -2.01
CA VAL A 37 -17.99 -5.34 -2.01
C VAL A 37 -17.52 -5.62 -0.59
N MET A 38 -17.67 -4.66 0.34
CA MET A 38 -17.38 -4.87 1.75
C MET A 38 -18.30 -5.93 2.38
N ASP A 39 -19.58 -5.94 2.00
CA ASP A 39 -20.54 -6.95 2.47
C ASP A 39 -20.14 -8.36 2.00
N ILE A 40 -19.75 -8.50 0.72
CA ILE A 40 -19.25 -9.77 0.18
C ILE A 40 -17.96 -10.21 0.91
N LEU A 41 -17.04 -9.29 1.19
CA LEU A 41 -15.84 -9.58 1.97
C LEU A 41 -16.19 -10.02 3.39
N GLY A 42 -17.14 -9.35 4.06
CA GLY A 42 -17.63 -9.71 5.38
C GLY A 42 -18.27 -11.10 5.44
N GLU A 43 -19.07 -11.48 4.41
CA GLU A 43 -19.62 -12.84 4.27
C GLU A 43 -18.52 -13.92 4.15
N ASN A 44 -17.31 -13.54 3.73
CA ASN A 44 -16.14 -14.41 3.59
C ASN A 44 -15.11 -14.20 4.73
N GLY A 45 -15.50 -13.59 5.84
CA GLY A 45 -14.67 -13.45 7.03
C GLY A 45 -13.62 -12.32 6.96
N TRP A 46 -13.71 -11.42 5.97
CA TRP A 46 -12.78 -10.29 5.83
C TRP A 46 -13.42 -9.00 6.29
N TYR A 47 -12.89 -8.39 7.34
CA TYR A 47 -13.43 -7.19 7.98
C TYR A 47 -12.49 -5.99 7.85
N PRO A 48 -13.03 -4.74 7.72
CA PRO A 48 -12.23 -3.55 7.50
C PRO A 48 -11.44 -3.16 8.76
N THR A 49 -10.12 -2.97 8.61
CA THR A 49 -9.21 -2.56 9.68
C THR A 49 -8.68 -1.13 9.50
N LYS A 50 -8.65 -0.64 8.27
CA LYS A 50 -8.15 0.71 7.97
C LYS A 50 -8.72 1.22 6.66
N VAL A 51 -9.01 2.52 6.65
CA VAL A 51 -9.44 3.23 5.44
C VAL A 51 -8.59 4.47 5.22
N MET A 52 -8.44 4.85 3.97
CA MET A 52 -7.82 6.10 3.53
C MET A 52 -8.51 6.62 2.29
N GLN A 53 -8.60 7.93 2.14
CA GLN A 53 -8.98 8.54 0.86
C GLN A 53 -7.95 9.60 0.44
N SER A 54 -7.89 9.89 -0.86
CA SER A 54 -6.98 10.89 -1.40
C SER A 54 -7.33 12.29 -0.89
N ALA A 55 -6.31 13.12 -0.63
CA ALA A 55 -6.50 14.49 -0.15
C ALA A 55 -7.27 15.37 -1.16
N THR A 56 -7.91 16.43 -0.66
CA THR A 56 -8.58 17.44 -1.49
C THR A 56 -7.58 18.52 -1.84
N ASN A 57 -7.00 18.47 -3.05
CA ASN A 57 -6.03 19.48 -3.49
C ASN A 57 -6.66 20.64 -4.25
N SER A 58 -7.86 20.45 -4.81
CA SER A 58 -8.63 21.50 -5.49
C SER A 58 -9.99 20.95 -5.89
N GLY A 59 -11.04 21.78 -5.87
CA GLY A 59 -12.35 21.41 -6.40
C GLY A 59 -13.47 21.25 -5.37
N GLY A 60 -13.26 21.66 -4.13
CA GLY A 60 -14.33 21.80 -3.15
C GLY A 60 -14.84 20.48 -2.55
N GLU A 61 -15.73 20.61 -1.58
CA GLU A 61 -16.35 19.52 -0.83
C GLU A 61 -17.20 18.59 -1.70
N SER A 62 -17.79 19.10 -2.80
CA SER A 62 -18.61 18.31 -3.72
C SER A 62 -17.91 17.13 -4.39
N ARG A 63 -16.55 17.13 -4.42
CA ARG A 63 -15.76 16.03 -5.00
C ARG A 63 -15.35 14.99 -3.96
N ILE A 64 -15.54 15.25 -2.68
CA ILE A 64 -15.15 14.33 -1.60
C ILE A 64 -15.76 12.94 -1.76
N PRO A 65 -17.05 12.78 -2.09
CA PRO A 65 -17.67 11.47 -2.23
C PRO A 65 -17.07 10.59 -3.33
N TYR A 66 -16.47 11.18 -4.34
CA TYR A 66 -16.00 10.45 -5.53
C TYR A 66 -14.50 10.16 -5.54
N LYS A 67 -13.80 10.46 -4.46
CA LYS A 67 -12.35 10.33 -4.37
C LYS A 67 -11.87 8.90 -4.39
N LYS A 68 -10.64 8.73 -4.88
CA LYS A 68 -9.94 7.46 -4.72
C LYS A 68 -9.73 7.16 -3.23
N HIS A 69 -10.05 5.93 -2.86
CA HIS A 69 -9.90 5.42 -1.50
C HIS A 69 -9.29 4.02 -1.48
N ILE A 70 -8.80 3.67 -0.31
CA ILE A 70 -8.32 2.34 0.04
C ILE A 70 -9.11 1.86 1.24
N VAL A 71 -9.51 0.59 1.20
CA VAL A 71 -9.99 -0.16 2.36
C VAL A 71 -9.10 -1.37 2.55
N ARG A 72 -8.64 -1.62 3.76
CA ARG A 72 -7.84 -2.78 4.13
C ARG A 72 -8.68 -3.71 4.96
N PHE A 73 -8.63 -4.99 4.63
CA PHE A 73 -9.42 -6.03 5.28
C PHE A 73 -8.51 -7.09 5.85
N ARG A 74 -8.89 -7.59 7.01
CA ARG A 74 -8.22 -8.70 7.67
C ARG A 74 -9.21 -9.81 7.97
N ASN A 75 -8.72 -11.04 7.98
CA ASN A 75 -9.45 -12.22 8.37
C ASN A 75 -8.77 -12.81 9.61
N ASP A 76 -9.52 -13.03 10.70
CA ASP A 76 -9.01 -13.56 11.97
C ASP A 76 -8.50 -15.00 11.85
N GLU A 77 -8.99 -15.77 10.87
CA GLU A 77 -8.49 -17.12 10.60
C GLU A 77 -6.99 -17.10 10.18
N ASN A 78 -6.50 -15.98 9.70
CA ASN A 78 -5.10 -15.78 9.31
C ASN A 78 -4.19 -15.34 10.47
N ASP A 79 -4.67 -15.21 11.69
CA ASP A 79 -3.88 -14.75 12.84
C ASP A 79 -2.74 -15.71 13.19
N ASN A 80 -2.84 -17.00 12.85
CA ASN A 80 -1.74 -17.95 13.02
C ASN A 80 -0.56 -17.64 12.10
N ILE A 81 -0.81 -17.09 10.91
CA ILE A 81 0.21 -16.68 9.95
C ILE A 81 1.04 -15.50 10.51
N ALA A 82 0.41 -14.61 11.26
CA ALA A 82 1.11 -13.48 11.88
C ALA A 82 2.22 -13.91 12.85
N LYS A 83 2.04 -15.06 13.51
CA LYS A 83 3.05 -15.62 14.41
C LYS A 83 4.27 -16.16 13.66
N GLU A 84 4.10 -16.54 12.40
CA GLU A 84 5.19 -17.07 11.57
C GLU A 84 6.10 -15.98 11.01
N ILE A 85 5.57 -14.77 10.82
CA ILE A 85 6.28 -13.65 10.19
C ILE A 85 6.36 -12.40 11.08
N GLY A 86 6.43 -12.60 12.41
CA GLY A 86 6.76 -11.56 13.38
C GLY A 86 5.79 -10.39 13.43
N ASP A 87 4.57 -10.60 13.91
CA ASP A 87 3.52 -9.57 14.03
C ASP A 87 3.13 -8.90 12.70
N THR A 88 3.27 -9.63 11.59
CA THR A 88 2.86 -9.19 10.27
C THR A 88 1.60 -9.95 9.83
N PHE A 89 0.58 -9.21 9.44
CA PHE A 89 -0.72 -9.78 9.08
C PHE A 89 -0.96 -9.66 7.58
N PRO A 90 -1.35 -10.75 6.90
CA PRO A 90 -1.84 -10.65 5.53
C PRO A 90 -3.19 -9.92 5.51
N GLU A 91 -3.36 -9.06 4.51
CA GLU A 91 -4.56 -8.27 4.32
C GLU A 91 -4.99 -8.26 2.85
N ILE A 92 -6.28 -8.13 2.61
CA ILE A 92 -6.80 -7.69 1.31
C ILE A 92 -6.78 -6.17 1.30
N VAL A 93 -6.18 -5.59 0.27
CA VAL A 93 -6.18 -4.15 0.04
C VAL A 93 -7.03 -3.83 -1.18
N LEU A 94 -8.18 -3.23 -0.94
CA LEU A 94 -9.10 -2.77 -1.96
C LEU A 94 -8.82 -1.32 -2.31
N THR A 95 -8.68 -1.01 -3.60
CA THR A 95 -8.64 0.37 -4.09
C THR A 95 -9.79 0.62 -5.06
N ASN A 96 -10.47 1.76 -4.91
CA ASN A 96 -11.55 2.18 -5.79
C ASN A 96 -11.64 3.71 -5.92
N SER A 97 -12.42 4.19 -6.88
CA SER A 97 -12.87 5.59 -6.99
C SER A 97 -14.20 5.67 -7.72
N HIS A 98 -15.03 6.64 -7.37
CA HIS A 98 -16.34 6.84 -7.99
C HIS A 98 -16.37 7.96 -9.04
N ASN A 99 -15.17 8.43 -9.45
CA ASN A 99 -14.97 9.45 -10.49
C ASN A 99 -14.31 8.91 -11.77
N GLY A 100 -14.24 7.57 -11.93
CA GLY A 100 -13.67 6.94 -13.12
C GLY A 100 -12.13 6.94 -13.20
N THR A 101 -11.42 7.53 -12.23
CA THR A 101 -9.94 7.60 -12.23
C THR A 101 -9.26 6.30 -11.80
N SER A 102 -9.98 5.39 -11.19
CA SER A 102 -9.49 4.07 -10.81
C SER A 102 -10.54 3.00 -11.06
N SER A 103 -10.10 1.84 -11.51
CA SER A 103 -10.91 0.62 -11.45
C SER A 103 -10.86 0.03 -10.04
N PHE A 104 -11.80 -0.83 -9.71
CA PHE A 104 -11.70 -1.73 -8.58
C PHE A 104 -10.45 -2.59 -8.72
N LYS A 105 -9.62 -2.61 -7.68
CA LYS A 105 -8.42 -3.44 -7.63
C LYS A 105 -8.30 -4.07 -6.26
N PHE A 106 -8.03 -5.37 -6.27
CA PHE A 106 -7.63 -6.11 -5.09
C PHE A 106 -6.13 -6.36 -5.12
N HIS A 107 -5.49 -6.25 -3.97
CA HIS A 107 -4.07 -6.53 -3.79
C HIS A 107 -3.88 -7.37 -2.53
N VAL A 108 -2.91 -8.27 -2.55
CA VAL A 108 -2.39 -8.84 -1.30
C VAL A 108 -1.60 -7.76 -0.58
N GLY A 109 -1.92 -7.52 0.67
CA GLY A 109 -1.19 -6.63 1.55
C GLY A 109 -0.55 -7.40 2.69
N LEU A 110 0.54 -6.86 3.22
CA LEU A 110 1.08 -7.26 4.50
C LEU A 110 1.08 -6.04 5.43
N PHE A 111 0.55 -6.22 6.60
CA PHE A 111 0.53 -5.20 7.63
C PHE A 111 1.36 -5.62 8.82
N ARG A 112 2.34 -4.82 9.17
CA ARG A 112 3.16 -5.00 10.35
C ARG A 112 2.65 -4.13 11.49
N LEU A 113 2.34 -4.71 12.66
CA LEU A 113 1.79 -3.97 13.82
C LEU A 113 2.72 -2.85 14.31
N VAL A 114 4.01 -3.06 14.25
CA VAL A 114 5.02 -2.11 14.74
C VAL A 114 5.08 -0.83 13.91
N CYS A 115 4.74 -0.91 12.62
CA CYS A 115 4.69 0.26 11.76
C CYS A 115 3.26 0.45 11.21
N SER A 116 2.70 1.64 11.35
CA SER A 116 1.39 1.98 10.79
C SER A 116 1.37 2.04 9.24
N ASN A 117 2.45 1.63 8.59
CA ASN A 117 2.56 1.54 7.15
C ASN A 117 1.95 0.23 6.68
N GLY A 118 0.86 0.29 5.92
CA GLY A 118 0.37 -0.89 5.21
C GLY A 118 1.26 -1.15 4.01
N LEU A 119 1.88 -2.32 3.93
CA LEU A 119 2.58 -2.78 2.75
C LEU A 119 1.56 -3.30 1.74
N VAL A 120 1.50 -2.69 0.58
CA VAL A 120 0.72 -3.21 -0.56
C VAL A 120 1.67 -3.97 -1.45
N ILE A 121 1.53 -5.29 -1.45
CA ILE A 121 2.28 -6.16 -2.35
C ILE A 121 1.46 -6.37 -3.60
N ALA A 122 2.04 -6.08 -4.74
CA ALA A 122 1.56 -6.60 -6.00
C ALA A 122 2.79 -7.04 -6.77
N ASP A 123 3.12 -8.28 -6.59
CA ASP A 123 4.09 -8.98 -7.42
C ASP A 123 3.58 -9.00 -8.87
N GLN A 124 4.51 -9.04 -9.82
CA GLN A 124 4.18 -9.26 -11.24
C GLN A 124 3.55 -10.65 -11.48
N THR A 125 3.79 -11.60 -10.57
CA THR A 125 3.18 -12.94 -10.57
C THR A 125 1.76 -12.96 -10.01
N PHE A 126 1.37 -11.96 -9.20
CA PHE A 126 -0.01 -11.82 -8.74
C PHE A 126 -0.77 -10.92 -9.71
N ASN A 127 -1.62 -11.49 -10.54
CA ASN A 127 -2.54 -10.72 -11.36
C ASN A 127 -3.29 -9.76 -10.45
N GLN A 128 -3.10 -8.43 -10.68
CA GLN A 128 -3.96 -7.44 -10.05
C GLN A 128 -5.38 -7.78 -10.46
N TYR A 129 -6.18 -8.31 -9.54
CA TYR A 129 -7.56 -8.56 -9.86
C TYR A 129 -8.24 -7.20 -10.06
N LYS A 130 -8.56 -6.91 -11.31
CA LYS A 130 -9.09 -5.63 -11.75
C LYS A 130 -10.49 -5.83 -12.27
N ILE A 131 -11.47 -5.46 -11.47
CA ILE A 131 -12.86 -5.43 -11.92
C ILE A 131 -13.12 -4.09 -12.61
N ARG A 132 -13.46 -4.15 -13.88
CA ARG A 132 -13.84 -2.95 -14.64
C ARG A 132 -15.26 -2.53 -14.25
N HIS A 133 -15.53 -1.23 -14.19
CA HIS A 133 -16.87 -0.66 -13.99
C HIS A 133 -17.78 -0.83 -15.23
N LYS A 134 -17.81 -2.04 -15.81
CA LYS A 134 -18.65 -2.38 -16.98
C LYS A 134 -19.63 -3.51 -16.73
N GLY A 135 -19.70 -4.01 -15.53
CA GLY A 135 -20.57 -5.09 -15.08
C GLY A 135 -20.04 -5.62 -13.77
N PHE A 136 -20.81 -5.43 -12.71
CA PHE A 136 -20.49 -5.99 -11.40
C PHE A 136 -21.17 -7.34 -11.27
N GLU A 137 -20.38 -8.37 -11.04
CA GLU A 137 -20.86 -9.70 -10.68
C GLU A 137 -20.25 -10.09 -9.34
N LYS A 138 -21.10 -10.56 -8.41
CA LYS A 138 -20.67 -11.02 -7.09
C LYS A 138 -19.60 -12.12 -7.20
N SER A 139 -19.73 -12.99 -8.21
CA SER A 139 -18.75 -14.04 -8.53
C SER A 139 -17.34 -13.48 -8.74
N ALA A 140 -17.20 -12.38 -9.47
CA ALA A 140 -15.90 -11.77 -9.75
C ALA A 140 -15.20 -11.27 -8.46
N VAL A 141 -15.95 -10.84 -7.45
CA VAL A 141 -15.41 -10.45 -6.14
C VAL A 141 -14.96 -11.70 -5.38
N ILE A 142 -15.78 -12.75 -5.39
CA ILE A 142 -15.44 -14.03 -4.74
C ILE A 142 -14.19 -14.64 -5.37
N ASP A 143 -14.08 -14.62 -6.70
CA ASP A 143 -12.89 -15.10 -7.40
C ASP A 143 -11.64 -14.29 -7.01
N ALA A 144 -11.77 -12.97 -6.89
CA ALA A 144 -10.68 -12.11 -6.43
C ALA A 144 -10.26 -12.42 -4.98
N ILE A 145 -11.21 -12.66 -4.08
CA ILE A 145 -10.94 -13.05 -2.68
C ILE A 145 -10.20 -14.39 -2.65
N ASN A 146 -10.68 -15.38 -3.41
CA ASN A 146 -10.08 -16.70 -3.48
C ASN A 146 -8.64 -16.64 -4.03
N GLU A 147 -8.41 -15.87 -5.09
CA GLU A 147 -7.07 -15.69 -5.66
C GLU A 147 -6.13 -15.03 -4.66
N VAL A 148 -6.56 -13.94 -4.01
CA VAL A 148 -5.74 -13.27 -2.98
C VAL A 148 -5.42 -14.24 -1.83
N THR A 149 -6.43 -14.95 -1.32
CA THR A 149 -6.28 -15.90 -0.20
C THR A 149 -5.33 -17.04 -0.55
N THR A 150 -5.44 -17.59 -1.76
CA THR A 150 -4.56 -18.67 -2.26
C THR A 150 -3.10 -18.22 -2.36
N ASN A 151 -2.86 -16.92 -2.58
CA ASN A 151 -1.51 -16.38 -2.74
C ASN A 151 -0.85 -15.97 -1.41
N ILE A 152 -1.59 -15.87 -0.31
CA ILE A 152 -1.04 -15.51 1.00
C ILE A 152 0.13 -16.41 1.43
N PRO A 153 0.06 -17.76 1.36
CA PRO A 153 1.17 -18.61 1.78
C PRO A 153 2.46 -18.36 1.02
N MET A 154 2.37 -18.06 -0.29
CA MET A 154 3.55 -17.73 -1.10
C MET A 154 4.20 -16.42 -0.66
N VAL A 155 3.39 -15.40 -0.36
CA VAL A 155 3.88 -14.12 0.14
C VAL A 155 4.54 -14.28 1.50
N VAL A 156 3.94 -15.07 2.39
CA VAL A 156 4.51 -15.43 3.71
C VAL A 156 5.85 -16.13 3.54
N GLY A 157 5.95 -17.11 2.65
CA GLY A 157 7.21 -17.81 2.34
C GLY A 157 8.32 -16.87 1.86
N LYS A 158 7.99 -15.87 1.04
CA LYS A 158 8.95 -14.84 0.61
C LYS A 158 9.42 -13.98 1.79
N VAL A 159 8.52 -13.59 2.70
CA VAL A 159 8.91 -12.85 3.91
C VAL A 159 9.85 -13.70 4.78
N GLN A 160 9.56 -14.98 4.97
CA GLN A 160 10.43 -15.89 5.71
C GLN A 160 11.83 -15.99 5.08
N GLN A 161 11.92 -16.06 3.75
CA GLN A 161 13.20 -16.03 3.03
C GLN A 161 13.94 -14.71 3.26
N MET A 162 13.23 -13.56 3.21
CA MET A 162 13.82 -12.24 3.52
C MET A 162 14.30 -12.16 4.97
N MET A 163 13.56 -12.71 5.93
CA MET A 163 13.96 -12.78 7.35
C MET A 163 15.20 -13.67 7.56
N GLY A 164 15.34 -14.74 6.78
CA GLY A 164 16.53 -15.61 6.80
C GLY A 164 17.77 -15.01 6.16
N LYS A 165 17.65 -13.94 5.37
CA LYS A 165 18.76 -13.33 4.64
C LYS A 165 19.39 -12.18 5.41
N ILE A 166 20.50 -12.44 6.08
CA ILE A 166 21.31 -11.42 6.77
C ILE A 166 22.09 -10.58 5.74
N MET A 167 22.03 -9.27 5.88
CA MET A 167 22.68 -8.31 5.00
C MET A 167 23.89 -7.66 5.69
N THR A 168 25.02 -7.62 4.98
CA THR A 168 26.18 -6.82 5.40
C THR A 168 25.86 -5.32 5.31
N PRO A 169 26.58 -4.42 6.00
CA PRO A 169 26.40 -2.98 5.89
C PRO A 169 26.48 -2.47 4.44
N THR A 170 27.39 -3.04 3.63
CA THR A 170 27.53 -2.71 2.20
C THR A 170 26.30 -3.10 1.42
N GLN A 171 25.73 -4.28 1.65
CA GLN A 171 24.50 -4.74 0.99
C GLN A 171 23.30 -3.87 1.38
N GLN A 172 23.18 -3.48 2.65
CA GLN A 172 22.13 -2.55 3.10
C GLN A 172 22.23 -1.20 2.39
N LYS A 173 23.44 -0.64 2.25
CA LYS A 173 23.68 0.61 1.52
C LYS A 173 23.34 0.46 0.04
N SER A 174 23.76 -0.63 -0.61
CA SER A 174 23.41 -0.89 -2.02
C SER A 174 21.91 -1.02 -2.24
N PHE A 175 21.18 -1.71 -1.36
CA PHE A 175 19.72 -1.81 -1.40
C PHE A 175 19.06 -0.42 -1.30
N ALA A 176 19.48 0.39 -0.33
CA ALA A 176 18.95 1.73 -0.14
C ALA A 176 19.27 2.66 -1.32
N GLN A 177 20.49 2.57 -1.90
CA GLN A 177 20.88 3.32 -3.08
C GLN A 177 20.01 2.97 -4.29
N GLN A 178 19.81 1.66 -4.56
CA GLN A 178 18.95 1.23 -5.65
C GLN A 178 17.51 1.71 -5.45
N ALA A 179 16.98 1.59 -4.23
CA ALA A 179 15.65 2.09 -3.90
C ALA A 179 15.52 3.62 -4.11
N VAL A 180 16.57 4.39 -3.84
CA VAL A 180 16.61 5.83 -4.13
C VAL A 180 16.58 6.10 -5.62
N VAL A 181 17.40 5.39 -6.40
CA VAL A 181 17.45 5.51 -7.87
C VAL A 181 16.09 5.17 -8.49
N ASP A 182 15.48 4.04 -8.10
CA ASP A 182 14.20 3.59 -8.62
C ASP A 182 13.05 4.55 -8.27
N ARG A 183 13.17 5.27 -7.16
CA ARG A 183 12.15 6.23 -6.74
C ARG A 183 12.31 7.61 -7.33
N TRP A 184 13.52 8.16 -7.31
CA TRP A 184 13.79 9.57 -7.62
C TRP A 184 14.70 9.82 -8.82
N GLY A 185 15.26 8.74 -9.41
CA GLY A 185 16.23 8.84 -10.51
C GLY A 185 17.67 9.01 -10.01
N GLU A 186 18.63 8.87 -10.94
CA GLU A 186 20.07 8.92 -10.66
C GLU A 186 20.57 10.33 -10.33
N ASP A 187 19.94 11.34 -10.92
CA ASP A 187 20.38 12.75 -10.81
C ASP A 187 20.06 13.38 -9.44
N ARG A 188 19.33 12.70 -8.60
CA ARG A 188 18.91 13.24 -7.30
C ARG A 188 19.76 12.70 -6.18
N TRP A 189 20.53 13.59 -5.56
CA TRP A 189 21.23 13.22 -4.34
C TRP A 189 20.26 13.09 -3.16
N VAL A 190 20.38 11.97 -2.43
CA VAL A 190 19.59 11.64 -1.24
C VAL A 190 20.53 11.06 -0.19
N ASP A 191 20.37 11.45 1.06
CA ASP A 191 21.14 10.91 2.17
C ASP A 191 20.73 9.45 2.44
N ILE A 192 21.64 8.52 2.16
CA ILE A 192 21.41 7.08 2.32
C ILE A 192 21.35 6.68 3.79
N ASP A 193 22.05 7.36 4.67
CA ASP A 193 22.01 7.06 6.10
C ASP A 193 20.65 7.47 6.70
N ASP A 194 20.03 8.54 6.21
CA ASP A 194 18.62 8.88 6.52
C ASP A 194 17.63 7.82 6.00
N VAL A 195 17.88 7.26 4.80
CA VAL A 195 17.03 6.18 4.24
C VAL A 195 17.13 4.90 5.07
N LEU A 196 18.31 4.60 5.61
CA LEU A 196 18.58 3.45 6.48
C LEU A 196 18.33 3.76 7.95
N GLY A 197 17.95 4.98 8.31
CA GLY A 197 17.76 5.43 9.69
C GLY A 197 16.75 4.56 10.45
N VAL A 198 17.13 4.10 11.64
CA VAL A 198 16.28 3.28 12.51
C VAL A 198 15.33 4.18 13.28
N ARG A 199 14.02 4.07 13.05
CA ARG A 199 13.02 4.84 13.79
C ARG A 199 12.50 4.12 15.03
N ARG A 200 12.65 2.79 15.10
CA ARG A 200 12.08 1.95 16.17
C ARG A 200 13.06 0.86 16.59
N ALA A 201 13.00 0.48 17.85
CA ALA A 201 13.85 -0.58 18.40
C ALA A 201 13.68 -1.93 17.64
N ALA A 202 12.45 -2.25 17.21
CA ALA A 202 12.16 -3.45 16.45
C ALA A 202 12.80 -3.49 15.04
N ASP A 203 13.27 -2.34 14.53
CA ASP A 203 13.85 -2.22 13.18
C ASP A 203 15.40 -2.16 13.20
N LYS A 204 16.04 -2.62 14.28
CA LYS A 204 17.51 -2.67 14.42
C LYS A 204 18.13 -3.88 13.72
N GLY A 205 17.35 -4.89 13.34
CA GLY A 205 17.83 -6.09 12.67
C GLY A 205 18.55 -5.81 11.34
N THR A 206 19.32 -6.79 10.90
CA THR A 206 20.12 -6.70 9.65
C THR A 206 19.64 -7.67 8.58
N ASP A 207 18.57 -8.41 8.84
CA ASP A 207 17.92 -9.23 7.83
C ASP A 207 17.22 -8.36 6.76
N LEU A 208 17.05 -8.91 5.57
CA LEU A 208 16.48 -8.19 4.42
C LEU A 208 15.06 -7.68 4.73
N TRP A 209 14.22 -8.43 5.47
CA TRP A 209 12.88 -8.00 5.82
C TRP A 209 12.90 -6.76 6.73
N THR A 210 13.76 -6.74 7.73
CA THR A 210 13.93 -5.59 8.62
C THR A 210 14.47 -4.37 7.86
N VAL A 211 15.48 -4.55 6.99
CA VAL A 211 16.05 -3.47 6.16
C VAL A 211 15.01 -2.93 5.19
N PHE A 212 14.24 -3.81 4.54
CA PHE A 212 13.12 -3.43 3.68
C PHE A 212 12.11 -2.52 4.40
N ASN A 213 11.64 -2.94 5.60
CA ASN A 213 10.66 -2.17 6.38
C ASN A 213 11.21 -0.80 6.79
N ARG A 214 12.49 -0.72 7.14
CA ARG A 214 13.18 0.53 7.49
C ARG A 214 13.22 1.50 6.31
N VAL A 215 13.66 1.03 5.16
CA VAL A 215 13.71 1.82 3.92
C VAL A 215 12.30 2.25 3.50
N GLN A 216 11.32 1.34 3.54
CA GLN A 216 9.93 1.62 3.21
C GLN A 216 9.36 2.73 4.11
N GLU A 217 9.53 2.60 5.43
CA GLU A 217 9.00 3.59 6.37
C GLU A 217 9.62 4.96 6.13
N ASN A 218 10.95 5.04 6.00
CA ASN A 218 11.65 6.30 5.76
C ASN A 218 11.19 6.94 4.44
N MET A 219 11.10 6.16 3.37
CA MET A 219 10.62 6.67 2.09
C MET A 219 9.16 7.17 2.14
N LEU A 220 8.27 6.47 2.84
CA LEU A 220 6.86 6.85 2.90
C LEU A 220 6.59 8.01 3.87
N GLN A 221 7.24 8.01 5.03
CA GLN A 221 7.05 9.08 6.03
C GLN A 221 7.82 10.36 5.71
N GLY A 222 8.85 10.26 4.87
CA GLY A 222 9.69 11.40 4.53
C GLY A 222 10.63 11.82 5.67
N GLY A 223 11.12 13.05 5.57
CA GLY A 223 12.13 13.59 6.50
C GLY A 223 13.56 13.33 6.04
N ILE A 224 13.78 12.60 4.94
CA ILE A 224 15.08 12.27 4.35
C ILE A 224 15.67 13.53 3.74
N ILE A 225 16.95 13.81 4.01
CA ILE A 225 17.68 14.92 3.41
C ILE A 225 17.95 14.61 1.92
N THR A 226 17.68 15.59 1.08
CA THR A 226 17.88 15.50 -0.39
C THR A 226 18.31 16.84 -0.92
N SER A 227 19.02 16.87 -2.05
CA SER A 227 19.32 18.09 -2.76
C SER A 227 18.39 18.30 -3.96
N THR A 228 18.17 19.55 -4.28
CA THR A 228 17.57 19.99 -5.54
C THR A 228 18.44 21.10 -6.12
N THR A 229 18.57 21.13 -7.45
CA THR A 229 19.28 22.20 -8.16
C THR A 229 18.25 23.20 -8.70
N ASP A 230 18.42 24.47 -8.41
CA ASP A 230 17.55 25.52 -8.95
C ASP A 230 17.87 25.84 -10.41
N SER A 231 17.07 26.70 -11.04
CA SER A 231 17.21 27.09 -12.44
C SER A 231 18.54 27.82 -12.77
N VAL A 232 19.29 28.25 -11.75
CA VAL A 232 20.60 28.93 -11.88
C VAL A 232 21.75 28.03 -11.36
N GLY A 233 21.51 26.74 -11.19
CA GLY A 233 22.54 25.76 -10.81
C GLY A 233 22.91 25.72 -9.33
N ARG A 234 22.16 26.39 -8.42
CA ARG A 234 22.45 26.36 -7.00
C ARG A 234 21.85 25.13 -6.34
N ILE A 235 22.68 24.45 -5.57
CA ILE A 235 22.25 23.29 -4.79
C ILE A 235 21.55 23.77 -3.51
N LYS A 236 20.32 23.29 -3.30
CA LYS A 236 19.54 23.54 -2.10
C LYS A 236 19.22 22.23 -1.41
N LEU A 237 19.55 22.11 -0.14
CA LEU A 237 19.15 20.98 0.70
C LEU A 237 17.70 21.14 1.14
N ASN A 238 16.95 20.04 1.06
CA ASN A 238 15.54 19.95 1.44
C ASN A 238 15.30 18.64 2.21
N ARG A 239 14.12 18.52 2.79
CA ARG A 239 13.66 17.24 3.33
C ARG A 239 12.48 16.73 2.50
N THR A 240 12.47 15.42 2.25
CA THR A 240 11.34 14.78 1.59
C THR A 240 10.10 14.88 2.45
N ARG A 241 8.93 14.96 1.81
CA ARG A 241 7.64 15.02 2.49
C ARG A 241 7.03 13.63 2.61
N LYS A 242 6.15 13.45 3.60
CA LYS A 242 5.32 12.26 3.72
C LYS A 242 4.53 12.02 2.44
N VAL A 243 4.48 10.77 1.99
CA VAL A 243 3.68 10.34 0.84
C VAL A 243 2.20 10.35 1.24
N LYS A 244 1.41 11.21 0.60
CA LYS A 244 -0.04 11.34 0.79
C LYS A 244 -0.83 10.72 -0.35
N SER A 245 -0.20 10.54 -1.52
CA SER A 245 -0.82 9.93 -2.69
C SER A 245 -0.96 8.42 -2.51
N ILE A 246 -2.15 7.89 -2.75
CA ILE A 246 -2.44 6.46 -2.74
C ILE A 246 -1.60 5.76 -3.82
N ASP A 247 -1.56 6.31 -5.03
CA ASP A 247 -0.83 5.70 -6.14
C ASP A 247 0.68 5.68 -5.90
N GLU A 248 1.23 6.76 -5.37
CA GLU A 248 2.67 6.80 -5.03
C GLU A 248 3.00 5.85 -3.87
N ASN A 249 2.13 5.72 -2.89
CA ASN A 249 2.31 4.74 -1.81
C ASN A 249 2.37 3.31 -2.38
N ILE A 250 1.41 2.93 -3.23
CA ILE A 250 1.38 1.63 -3.89
C ILE A 250 2.63 1.44 -4.76
N ARG A 251 3.03 2.45 -5.53
CA ARG A 251 4.20 2.39 -6.41
C ARG A 251 5.49 2.11 -5.64
N VAL A 252 5.72 2.84 -4.55
CA VAL A 252 6.91 2.67 -3.71
C VAL A 252 6.94 1.29 -3.08
N ASN A 253 5.80 0.79 -2.58
CA ASN A 253 5.71 -0.54 -1.99
C ASN A 253 6.05 -1.64 -3.00
N LYS A 254 5.47 -1.58 -4.22
CA LYS A 254 5.76 -2.54 -5.30
C LYS A 254 7.22 -2.53 -5.71
N MET A 255 7.77 -1.34 -5.91
CA MET A 255 9.18 -1.14 -6.28
C MET A 255 10.10 -1.80 -5.24
N LEU A 256 9.91 -1.51 -3.95
CA LEU A 256 10.72 -2.08 -2.88
C LEU A 256 10.55 -3.60 -2.76
N TRP A 257 9.33 -4.10 -2.97
CA TRP A 257 9.07 -5.53 -2.96
C TRP A 257 9.83 -6.24 -4.09
N SER A 258 9.72 -5.76 -5.33
CA SER A 258 10.45 -6.32 -6.47
C SER A 258 11.97 -6.28 -6.28
N LEU A 259 12.49 -5.18 -5.71
CA LEU A 259 13.92 -5.07 -5.38
C LEU A 259 14.34 -6.11 -4.34
N SER A 260 13.50 -6.37 -3.34
CA SER A 260 13.79 -7.38 -2.31
C SER A 260 13.68 -8.81 -2.85
N GLU A 261 12.71 -9.08 -3.71
CA GLU A 261 12.57 -10.40 -4.37
C GLU A 261 13.79 -10.76 -5.22
N ALA A 262 14.39 -9.79 -5.88
CA ALA A 262 15.62 -9.99 -6.66
C ALA A 262 16.83 -10.36 -5.80
N MET A 263 16.72 -10.25 -4.47
CA MET A 263 17.80 -10.54 -3.53
C MET A 263 17.66 -11.89 -2.83
N ILE A 264 16.50 -12.57 -2.91
CA ILE A 264 16.25 -13.89 -2.25
C ILE A 264 16.39 -15.11 -3.18
#